data_5cf9eef5be4f278f5ca81cd03b446cad
#
_entry.id   5cf9eef5be4f278f5ca81cd03b446cad
#
_cell.length_a   1.000
_cell.length_b   1.000
_cell.length_c   1.000
_cell.angle_alpha   90.00
_cell.angle_beta   90.00
_cell.angle_gamma   90.00
#
_symmetry.space_group_name_H-M   'P 1'
#
loop_
_entity.id
_entity.type
_entity.pdbx_description
1 polymer ?
#
loop_
_entity_poly.entity_id
_entity_poly.type
_entity_poly.pdbx_seq_one_letter_code
_entity_poly.pdbx_strand_id
1 'polypeptide(L)'
;MQLEDFYGRLVKVAGQENVAYLPATAKKISAIEITGKYIICHRCNQKTNKQLAFLPNGNYYCPQCIQFGRLTSQDLLYTIAEPNRFPLQTAPLTWSGKLSALQQGCAVDLQLQTSRKKDFLLWAVTGAGKTEILFPTIAAALKRRERICIATPRIDVCNELYPRLSAAFKQTSMVLLHGSSSMDYRYSQIVICTTHQLLKFKNAFDLLIIDEADAFPFKGNRLLQTAVTNARKKISSLLLLTATPTSEMLRKVKQHQLKLGYLPLRFHGHLLPVPQIILLPSWKKQLQRQKLAQNIIRPLQKWLQAGWPILVFAPQISLLELLKTSLKQFTTNQHLTTVFAADPHRIEKVQQMREESCQLLITTTILERGVTFPKLNVLVIGADEPVFTEEALVQIAGRAGRSSQRPVGEVIFACSMLNRNLSRALRQIKFLNHEGAKLNNNALSKVPTSDTK
;
A
#
# COMPACT_ATOMS: atom_id res chain seq x y z
N MET A 1 4.89 -31.21 -6.52
CA MET A 1 5.00 -29.90 -7.18
C MET A 1 4.65 -30.06 -8.65
N GLN A 2 3.82 -29.17 -9.19
CA GLN A 2 3.48 -29.17 -10.61
C GLN A 2 4.49 -28.35 -11.42
N LEU A 3 4.58 -28.57 -12.73
CA LEU A 3 5.46 -27.79 -13.63
C LEU A 3 5.23 -26.28 -13.50
N GLU A 4 3.98 -25.88 -13.32
CA GLU A 4 3.55 -24.49 -13.22
C GLU A 4 4.07 -23.76 -11.97
N ASP A 5 4.44 -24.52 -10.92
CA ASP A 5 4.98 -23.96 -9.69
C ASP A 5 6.34 -23.28 -9.89
N PHE A 6 7.02 -23.59 -11.00
CA PHE A 6 8.35 -23.07 -11.35
C PHE A 6 8.30 -21.91 -12.34
N TYR A 7 7.17 -21.61 -12.98
CA TYR A 7 7.07 -20.55 -13.98
C TYR A 7 7.32 -19.16 -13.38
N GLY A 8 8.45 -18.55 -13.77
CA GLY A 8 8.86 -17.25 -13.27
C GLY A 8 9.14 -17.20 -11.77
N ARG A 9 9.42 -18.35 -11.11
CA ARG A 9 9.70 -18.41 -9.68
C ARG A 9 11.10 -18.97 -9.39
N LEU A 10 11.60 -18.59 -8.21
CA LEU A 10 12.79 -19.17 -7.58
C LEU A 10 12.32 -20.12 -6.47
N VAL A 11 12.32 -21.40 -6.74
CA VAL A 11 11.81 -22.43 -5.82
C VAL A 11 13.00 -23.16 -5.21
N LYS A 12 13.10 -23.14 -3.88
CA LYS A 12 14.01 -24.01 -3.12
C LYS A 12 13.33 -25.36 -2.96
N VAL A 13 13.98 -26.41 -3.45
CA VAL A 13 13.51 -27.79 -3.25
C VAL A 13 14.33 -28.42 -2.13
N ALA A 14 13.67 -28.83 -1.06
CA ALA A 14 14.27 -29.49 0.09
C ALA A 14 14.21 -31.02 -0.06
N GLY A 15 15.33 -31.68 0.28
CA GLY A 15 15.43 -33.18 0.28
C GLY A 15 15.76 -33.77 -1.08
N GLN A 16 16.56 -34.85 -1.07
CA GLN A 16 16.95 -35.56 -2.29
C GLN A 16 15.78 -36.27 -2.98
N GLU A 17 14.80 -36.75 -2.22
CA GLU A 17 13.60 -37.42 -2.74
C GLU A 17 12.75 -36.51 -3.62
N ASN A 18 12.67 -35.20 -3.28
CA ASN A 18 11.91 -34.24 -4.05
C ASN A 18 12.59 -33.81 -5.37
N VAL A 19 13.91 -34.07 -5.51
CA VAL A 19 14.67 -33.75 -6.74
C VAL A 19 14.27 -34.71 -7.88
N ALA A 20 13.87 -35.93 -7.59
CA ALA A 20 13.42 -36.90 -8.60
C ALA A 20 12.12 -36.48 -9.32
N TYR A 21 11.32 -35.62 -8.71
CA TYR A 21 10.06 -35.08 -9.29
C TYR A 21 10.21 -33.71 -9.96
N LEU A 22 11.46 -33.25 -10.15
CA LEU A 22 11.68 -31.95 -10.80
C LEU A 22 11.47 -32.04 -12.31
N PRO A 23 10.82 -31.06 -12.93
CA PRO A 23 10.71 -30.99 -14.38
C PRO A 23 12.12 -30.91 -15.03
N ALA A 24 12.37 -31.73 -16.06
CA ALA A 24 13.64 -31.73 -16.79
C ALA A 24 14.00 -30.34 -17.39
N THR A 25 12.99 -29.50 -17.64
CA THR A 25 13.14 -28.12 -18.14
C THR A 25 13.49 -27.08 -17.07
N ALA A 26 13.51 -27.47 -15.80
CA ALA A 26 13.81 -26.54 -14.70
C ALA A 26 15.29 -26.19 -14.67
N LYS A 27 15.62 -24.90 -14.83
CA LYS A 27 16.98 -24.41 -14.71
C LYS A 27 17.41 -24.41 -13.24
N LYS A 28 18.54 -25.07 -12.97
CA LYS A 28 19.18 -25.14 -11.66
C LYS A 28 20.10 -23.93 -11.48
N ILE A 29 20.00 -23.25 -10.32
CA ILE A 29 20.80 -22.08 -9.96
C ILE A 29 21.32 -22.29 -8.53
N SER A 30 22.63 -22.10 -8.28
CA SER A 30 23.14 -22.06 -6.91
C SER A 30 22.44 -20.94 -6.13
N ALA A 31 22.00 -21.20 -4.90
CA ALA A 31 21.35 -20.17 -4.08
C ALA A 31 22.34 -19.08 -3.67
N ILE A 32 23.61 -19.43 -3.48
CA ILE A 32 24.68 -18.51 -3.09
C ILE A 32 25.90 -18.76 -3.97
N GLU A 33 26.41 -17.70 -4.57
CA GLU A 33 27.68 -17.67 -5.27
C GLU A 33 28.76 -17.10 -4.35
N ILE A 34 29.96 -17.72 -4.34
CA ILE A 34 31.06 -17.29 -3.51
C ILE A 34 32.11 -16.62 -4.39
N THR A 35 32.34 -15.32 -4.16
CA THR A 35 33.25 -14.51 -4.96
C THR A 35 34.21 -13.72 -4.07
N GLY A 36 35.49 -14.15 -4.04
CA GLY A 36 36.52 -13.49 -3.21
C GLY A 36 36.11 -13.41 -1.73
N LYS A 37 36.07 -12.20 -1.16
CA LYS A 37 35.70 -11.93 0.25
C LYS A 37 34.19 -11.87 0.49
N TYR A 38 33.36 -12.13 -0.54
CA TYR A 38 31.93 -11.93 -0.48
C TYR A 38 31.15 -13.16 -0.90
N ILE A 39 29.91 -13.20 -0.49
CA ILE A 39 28.86 -14.05 -1.07
C ILE A 39 27.83 -13.19 -1.82
N ILE A 40 27.24 -13.73 -2.86
CA ILE A 40 26.14 -13.14 -3.60
C ILE A 40 24.94 -14.09 -3.54
N CYS A 41 23.81 -13.64 -3.01
CA CYS A 41 22.58 -14.42 -2.93
C CYS A 41 21.76 -14.27 -4.22
N HIS A 42 21.51 -15.35 -4.94
CA HIS A 42 20.74 -15.33 -6.20
C HIS A 42 19.22 -15.11 -6.02
N ARG A 43 18.70 -15.17 -4.76
CA ARG A 43 17.32 -14.78 -4.48
C ARG A 43 17.15 -13.26 -4.34
N CYS A 44 18.03 -12.61 -3.57
CA CYS A 44 17.87 -11.19 -3.29
C CYS A 44 18.92 -10.30 -3.97
N ASN A 45 19.89 -10.88 -4.68
CA ASN A 45 21.03 -10.22 -5.34
C ASN A 45 21.87 -9.32 -4.40
N GLN A 46 21.80 -9.58 -3.08
CA GLN A 46 22.62 -8.83 -2.14
C GLN A 46 23.98 -9.47 -1.97
N LYS A 47 25.00 -8.60 -1.92
CA LYS A 47 26.39 -8.95 -1.65
C LYS A 47 26.68 -8.80 -0.15
N THR A 48 27.21 -9.84 0.49
CA THR A 48 27.51 -9.87 1.93
C THR A 48 28.92 -10.37 2.19
N ASN A 49 29.62 -9.80 3.16
CA ASN A 49 30.93 -10.28 3.57
C ASN A 49 30.82 -11.72 4.10
N LYS A 50 31.76 -12.61 3.68
CA LYS A 50 31.80 -14.01 4.11
C LYS A 50 31.83 -14.18 5.65
N GLN A 51 32.53 -13.31 6.34
CA GLN A 51 32.63 -13.36 7.82
C GLN A 51 31.28 -13.20 8.51
N LEU A 52 30.38 -12.37 7.93
CA LEU A 52 29.02 -12.14 8.45
C LEU A 52 28.01 -13.20 8.00
N ALA A 53 28.42 -14.07 7.11
CA ALA A 53 27.56 -15.07 6.45
C ALA A 53 28.03 -16.52 6.73
N PHE A 54 29.03 -16.72 7.56
CA PHE A 54 29.62 -18.01 7.84
C PHE A 54 28.77 -18.83 8.83
N LEU A 55 28.67 -20.11 8.56
CA LEU A 55 27.99 -21.08 9.43
C LEU A 55 29.03 -22.05 10.03
N PRO A 56 28.82 -22.58 11.26
CA PRO A 56 29.76 -23.51 11.94
C PRO A 56 30.11 -24.75 11.13
N ASN A 57 29.24 -25.16 10.19
CA ASN A 57 29.45 -26.32 9.32
C ASN A 57 30.27 -26.01 8.06
N GLY A 58 30.97 -24.89 7.99
CA GLY A 58 31.79 -24.50 6.84
C GLY A 58 31.03 -23.88 5.67
N ASN A 59 29.73 -23.75 5.77
CA ASN A 59 28.87 -23.18 4.74
C ASN A 59 28.61 -21.68 4.95
N TYR A 60 27.99 -21.04 3.96
CA TYR A 60 27.57 -19.67 4.01
C TYR A 60 26.05 -19.56 3.87
N TYR A 61 25.45 -18.53 4.49
CA TYR A 61 24.02 -18.25 4.36
C TYR A 61 23.79 -16.78 4.01
N CYS A 62 22.61 -16.47 3.47
CA CYS A 62 22.23 -15.08 3.21
C CYS A 62 21.49 -14.49 4.42
N PRO A 63 22.09 -13.54 5.18
CA PRO A 63 21.42 -12.88 6.30
C PRO A 63 20.36 -11.87 5.83
N GLN A 64 20.50 -11.29 4.63
CA GLN A 64 19.65 -10.22 4.13
C GLN A 64 18.20 -10.63 3.87
N CYS A 65 17.98 -11.87 3.44
CA CYS A 65 16.65 -12.38 3.13
C CYS A 65 16.27 -13.61 3.97
N ILE A 66 16.84 -13.77 5.17
CA ILE A 66 16.63 -14.91 6.06
C ILE A 66 15.17 -15.07 6.48
N GLN A 67 14.42 -13.95 6.61
CA GLN A 67 12.99 -13.94 6.98
C GLN A 67 12.10 -14.70 5.96
N PHE A 68 12.60 -14.97 4.75
CA PHE A 68 11.90 -15.72 3.69
C PHE A 68 12.38 -17.17 3.58
N GLY A 69 12.90 -17.71 4.67
CA GLY A 69 13.55 -18.99 4.73
C GLY A 69 15.06 -18.88 4.44
N ARG A 70 15.86 -19.57 5.26
CA ARG A 70 17.31 -19.56 5.14
C ARG A 70 17.73 -20.19 3.80
N LEU A 71 18.61 -19.49 3.08
CA LEU A 71 19.35 -20.01 1.94
C LEU A 71 20.82 -20.12 2.30
N THR A 72 21.42 -21.26 1.95
CA THR A 72 22.83 -21.59 2.20
C THR A 72 23.57 -21.85 0.89
N SER A 73 24.90 -21.95 0.98
CA SER A 73 25.75 -22.29 -0.18
C SER A 73 25.53 -23.71 -0.74
N GLN A 74 24.85 -24.59 0.03
CA GLN A 74 24.47 -25.93 -0.42
C GLN A 74 23.08 -25.96 -1.09
N ASP A 75 22.28 -24.91 -0.94
CA ASP A 75 20.94 -24.86 -1.49
C ASP A 75 20.95 -24.56 -3.00
N LEU A 76 19.95 -25.13 -3.66
CA LEU A 76 19.68 -24.93 -5.07
C LEU A 76 18.31 -24.28 -5.26
N LEU A 77 18.25 -23.37 -6.16
CA LEU A 77 17.02 -22.74 -6.63
C LEU A 77 16.70 -23.25 -8.04
N TYR A 78 15.44 -23.58 -8.25
CA TYR A 78 14.93 -24.06 -9.54
C TYR A 78 13.96 -23.04 -10.12
N THR A 79 14.02 -22.84 -11.43
CA THR A 79 13.17 -21.86 -12.14
C THR A 79 12.92 -22.33 -13.58
N ILE A 80 11.73 -22.01 -14.09
CA ILE A 80 11.38 -22.13 -15.50
C ILE A 80 10.98 -20.74 -15.99
N ALA A 81 11.38 -20.40 -17.21
CA ALA A 81 10.97 -19.13 -17.81
C ALA A 81 9.44 -19.00 -17.85
N GLU A 82 8.92 -17.81 -17.56
CA GLU A 82 7.48 -17.54 -17.59
C GLU A 82 6.91 -17.62 -19.02
N PRO A 83 6.03 -18.59 -19.33
CA PRO A 83 5.54 -18.83 -20.69
C PRO A 83 4.25 -18.08 -21.03
N ASN A 84 3.63 -17.38 -20.08
CA ASN A 84 2.30 -16.75 -20.23
C ASN A 84 1.21 -17.71 -20.75
N ARG A 85 1.12 -18.90 -20.19
CA ARG A 85 0.12 -19.93 -20.55
C ARG A 85 -1.23 -19.63 -19.91
N PHE A 86 -1.86 -18.52 -20.33
CA PHE A 86 -3.17 -18.10 -19.84
C PHE A 86 -4.20 -18.18 -20.96
N PRO A 87 -5.49 -18.45 -20.63
CA PRO A 87 -6.56 -18.43 -21.62
C PRO A 87 -6.72 -17.05 -22.23
N LEU A 88 -7.15 -17.01 -23.49
CA LEU A 88 -7.52 -15.76 -24.14
C LEU A 88 -8.82 -15.22 -23.52
N GLN A 89 -8.81 -13.98 -23.10
CA GLN A 89 -9.96 -13.30 -22.53
C GLN A 89 -10.33 -12.09 -23.42
N THR A 90 -11.50 -12.08 -24.01
CA THR A 90 -11.98 -10.99 -24.87
C THR A 90 -12.53 -9.82 -24.07
N ALA A 91 -13.21 -10.11 -22.94
CA ALA A 91 -13.83 -9.12 -22.06
C ALA A 91 -13.51 -9.42 -20.57
N PRO A 92 -12.23 -9.32 -20.12
CA PRO A 92 -11.84 -9.73 -18.77
C PRO A 92 -12.45 -8.86 -17.66
N LEU A 93 -12.78 -7.58 -17.94
CA LEU A 93 -13.33 -6.65 -16.95
C LEU A 93 -14.83 -6.84 -16.79
N THR A 94 -15.25 -7.21 -15.58
CA THR A 94 -16.67 -7.40 -15.19
C THR A 94 -17.19 -6.27 -14.31
N TRP A 95 -16.37 -5.26 -14.02
CA TRP A 95 -16.76 -4.08 -13.25
C TRP A 95 -17.64 -3.14 -14.10
N SER A 96 -18.80 -2.74 -13.56
CA SER A 96 -19.80 -1.90 -14.22
C SER A 96 -19.74 -0.42 -13.82
N GLY A 97 -18.83 -0.04 -12.90
CA GLY A 97 -18.69 1.35 -12.46
C GLY A 97 -18.15 2.27 -13.57
N LYS A 98 -18.26 3.57 -13.33
CA LYS A 98 -17.76 4.60 -14.26
C LYS A 98 -16.63 5.39 -13.63
N LEU A 99 -15.58 5.64 -14.39
CA LEU A 99 -14.51 6.54 -14.03
C LEU A 99 -14.96 7.99 -14.25
N SER A 100 -14.56 8.91 -13.37
CA SER A 100 -14.71 10.34 -13.62
C SER A 100 -13.84 10.77 -14.83
N ALA A 101 -14.10 11.93 -15.42
CA ALA A 101 -13.34 12.41 -16.59
C ALA A 101 -11.81 12.47 -16.30
N LEU A 102 -11.41 12.92 -15.10
CA LEU A 102 -10.01 12.97 -14.68
C LEU A 102 -9.40 11.56 -14.51
N GLN A 103 -10.15 10.64 -13.92
CA GLN A 103 -9.73 9.25 -13.79
C GLN A 103 -9.61 8.58 -15.16
N GLN A 104 -10.56 8.84 -16.08
CA GLN A 104 -10.54 8.31 -17.43
C GLN A 104 -9.33 8.78 -18.22
N GLY A 105 -9.01 10.08 -18.18
CA GLY A 105 -7.80 10.62 -18.80
C GLY A 105 -6.53 9.95 -18.29
N CYS A 106 -6.42 9.78 -16.98
CA CYS A 106 -5.28 9.09 -16.36
C CYS A 106 -5.22 7.61 -16.75
N ALA A 107 -6.36 6.91 -16.82
CA ALA A 107 -6.43 5.52 -17.24
C ALA A 107 -6.00 5.32 -18.70
N VAL A 108 -6.35 6.23 -19.59
CA VAL A 108 -5.90 6.24 -21.00
C VAL A 108 -4.38 6.41 -21.07
N ASP A 109 -3.82 7.36 -20.32
CA ASP A 109 -2.37 7.55 -20.28
C ASP A 109 -1.65 6.30 -19.74
N LEU A 110 -2.16 5.68 -18.69
CA LEU A 110 -1.64 4.43 -18.14
C LEU A 110 -1.65 3.31 -19.18
N GLN A 111 -2.75 3.11 -19.89
CA GLN A 111 -2.87 2.11 -20.95
C GLN A 111 -1.85 2.37 -22.07
N LEU A 112 -1.71 3.62 -22.50
CA LEU A 112 -0.77 3.99 -23.55
C LEU A 112 0.68 3.72 -23.13
N GLN A 113 1.06 4.07 -21.90
CA GLN A 113 2.44 3.85 -21.43
C GLN A 113 2.73 2.35 -21.25
N THR A 114 1.78 1.58 -20.69
CA THR A 114 1.95 0.13 -20.50
C THR A 114 1.98 -0.65 -21.80
N SER A 115 1.22 -0.23 -22.83
CA SER A 115 1.32 -0.82 -24.17
C SER A 115 2.69 -0.62 -24.80
N ARG A 116 3.35 0.50 -24.50
CA ARG A 116 4.72 0.84 -24.92
C ARG A 116 5.81 0.28 -24.01
N LYS A 117 5.45 -0.51 -23.02
CA LYS A 117 6.36 -1.08 -22.00
C LYS A 117 7.19 0.00 -21.28
N LYS A 118 6.58 1.15 -21.00
CA LYS A 118 7.20 2.26 -20.25
C LYS A 118 6.77 2.24 -18.79
N ASP A 119 7.65 2.74 -17.94
CA ASP A 119 7.40 2.88 -16.51
C ASP A 119 6.61 4.17 -16.21
N PHE A 120 5.76 4.13 -15.17
CA PHE A 120 4.83 5.20 -14.85
C PHE A 120 4.73 5.44 -13.34
N LEU A 121 4.64 6.69 -12.93
CA LEU A 121 4.31 7.11 -11.58
C LEU A 121 2.92 7.72 -11.55
N LEU A 122 1.99 7.11 -10.83
CA LEU A 122 0.69 7.69 -10.53
C LEU A 122 0.73 8.39 -9.17
N TRP A 123 0.82 9.71 -9.19
CA TRP A 123 0.66 10.55 -8.00
C TRP A 123 -0.80 10.92 -7.84
N ALA A 124 -1.49 10.22 -6.94
CA ALA A 124 -2.91 10.42 -6.73
C ALA A 124 -3.22 10.54 -5.24
N VAL A 125 -4.02 11.55 -4.87
CA VAL A 125 -4.43 11.76 -3.48
C VAL A 125 -5.16 10.55 -2.90
N THR A 126 -5.22 10.47 -1.56
CA THR A 126 -6.04 9.46 -0.89
C THR A 126 -7.51 9.64 -1.24
N GLY A 127 -8.18 8.55 -1.62
CA GLY A 127 -9.57 8.60 -2.10
C GLY A 127 -9.73 9.03 -3.56
N ALA A 128 -8.66 9.08 -4.37
CA ALA A 128 -8.75 9.35 -5.81
C ALA A 128 -9.29 8.17 -6.63
N GLY A 129 -9.51 6.99 -6.02
CA GLY A 129 -9.94 5.77 -6.74
C GLY A 129 -8.80 5.14 -7.55
N LYS A 130 -7.58 5.07 -6.97
CA LYS A 130 -6.40 4.51 -7.63
C LYS A 130 -6.62 3.10 -8.17
N THR A 131 -7.36 2.27 -7.46
CA THR A 131 -7.62 0.88 -7.86
C THR A 131 -8.47 0.81 -9.11
N GLU A 132 -9.55 1.57 -9.20
CA GLU A 132 -10.47 1.61 -10.33
C GLU A 132 -9.79 2.15 -11.61
N ILE A 133 -8.90 3.12 -11.47
CA ILE A 133 -8.10 3.68 -12.57
C ILE A 133 -7.20 2.61 -13.22
N LEU A 134 -6.78 1.59 -12.46
CA LEU A 134 -5.97 0.48 -12.98
C LEU A 134 -6.79 -0.51 -13.79
N PHE A 135 -8.11 -0.63 -13.59
CA PHE A 135 -8.92 -1.68 -14.19
C PHE A 135 -8.82 -1.71 -15.74
N PRO A 136 -8.91 -0.60 -16.46
CA PRO A 136 -8.74 -0.61 -17.92
C PRO A 136 -7.36 -1.10 -18.35
N THR A 137 -6.30 -0.69 -17.61
CA THR A 137 -4.92 -1.09 -17.90
C THR A 137 -4.71 -2.59 -17.63
N ILE A 138 -5.23 -3.12 -16.52
CA ILE A 138 -5.20 -4.54 -16.19
C ILE A 138 -5.96 -5.33 -17.27
N ALA A 139 -7.17 -4.90 -17.65
CA ALA A 139 -7.97 -5.55 -18.69
C ALA A 139 -7.22 -5.62 -20.03
N ALA A 140 -6.55 -4.55 -20.44
CA ALA A 140 -5.76 -4.53 -21.65
C ALA A 140 -4.55 -5.49 -21.58
N ALA A 141 -3.90 -5.62 -20.44
CA ALA A 141 -2.81 -6.56 -20.22
C ALA A 141 -3.30 -8.02 -20.23
N LEU A 142 -4.45 -8.31 -19.62
CA LEU A 142 -5.07 -9.64 -19.62
C LEU A 142 -5.45 -10.11 -21.05
N LYS A 143 -5.98 -9.21 -21.90
CA LYS A 143 -6.24 -9.50 -23.32
C LYS A 143 -4.97 -9.91 -24.08
N ARG A 144 -3.82 -9.38 -23.71
CA ARG A 144 -2.51 -9.75 -24.27
C ARG A 144 -1.90 -11.00 -23.63
N ARG A 145 -2.63 -11.71 -22.75
CA ARG A 145 -2.15 -12.83 -21.93
C ARG A 145 -0.94 -12.48 -21.07
N GLU A 146 -0.77 -11.23 -20.71
CA GLU A 146 0.32 -10.79 -19.86
C GLU A 146 0.11 -11.23 -18.41
N ARG A 147 1.18 -11.60 -17.72
CA ARG A 147 1.15 -11.88 -16.30
C ARG A 147 1.34 -10.61 -15.50
N ILE A 148 0.46 -10.39 -14.52
CA ILE A 148 0.35 -9.15 -13.77
C ILE A 148 0.67 -9.41 -12.30
N CYS A 149 1.43 -8.53 -11.67
CA CYS A 149 1.58 -8.52 -10.21
C CYS A 149 1.18 -7.16 -9.65
N ILE A 150 0.39 -7.18 -8.57
CA ILE A 150 0.09 -6.01 -7.76
C ILE A 150 0.68 -6.26 -6.38
N ALA A 151 1.77 -5.54 -6.07
CA ALA A 151 2.48 -5.68 -4.82
C ALA A 151 2.32 -4.42 -3.96
N THR A 152 2.19 -4.62 -2.66
CA THR A 152 2.09 -3.53 -1.68
C THR A 152 2.95 -3.84 -0.45
N PRO A 153 3.48 -2.85 0.27
CA PRO A 153 4.26 -3.07 1.48
C PRO A 153 3.48 -3.69 2.64
N ARG A 154 2.14 -3.61 2.63
CA ARG A 154 1.28 -3.95 3.78
C ARG A 154 0.30 -5.07 3.48
N ILE A 155 0.17 -6.01 4.41
CA ILE A 155 -0.78 -7.14 4.34
C ILE A 155 -2.23 -6.64 4.24
N ASP A 156 -2.60 -5.63 5.04
CA ASP A 156 -3.97 -5.10 5.06
C ASP A 156 -4.42 -4.57 3.69
N VAL A 157 -3.49 -3.93 2.97
CA VAL A 157 -3.75 -3.43 1.61
C VAL A 157 -3.93 -4.59 0.64
N CYS A 158 -3.13 -5.67 0.75
CA CYS A 158 -3.32 -6.89 -0.04
C CYS A 158 -4.72 -7.46 0.18
N ASN A 159 -5.16 -7.57 1.45
CA ASN A 159 -6.46 -8.09 1.83
C ASN A 159 -7.63 -7.19 1.38
N GLU A 160 -7.42 -5.87 1.26
CA GLU A 160 -8.42 -4.95 0.71
C GLU A 160 -8.48 -5.03 -0.83
N LEU A 161 -7.34 -5.18 -1.50
CA LEU A 161 -7.26 -5.22 -2.96
C LEU A 161 -7.81 -6.53 -3.54
N TYR A 162 -7.55 -7.65 -2.89
CA TYR A 162 -7.92 -8.98 -3.40
C TYR A 162 -9.42 -9.11 -3.70
N PRO A 163 -10.37 -8.85 -2.79
CA PRO A 163 -11.79 -8.96 -3.08
C PRO A 163 -12.27 -7.97 -4.15
N ARG A 164 -11.70 -6.75 -4.19
CA ARG A 164 -12.05 -5.73 -5.19
C ARG A 164 -11.63 -6.15 -6.60
N LEU A 165 -10.42 -6.69 -6.74
CA LEU A 165 -9.91 -7.18 -8.02
C LEU A 165 -10.62 -8.48 -8.43
N SER A 166 -10.90 -9.39 -7.50
CA SER A 166 -11.67 -10.61 -7.78
C SER A 166 -13.08 -10.29 -8.29
N ALA A 167 -13.73 -9.27 -7.73
CA ALA A 167 -15.03 -8.81 -8.20
C ALA A 167 -14.98 -8.14 -9.58
N ALA A 168 -13.88 -7.42 -9.87
CA ALA A 168 -13.69 -6.73 -11.14
C ALA A 168 -13.23 -7.66 -12.28
N PHE A 169 -12.62 -8.81 -11.97
CA PHE A 169 -12.04 -9.76 -12.94
C PHE A 169 -12.43 -11.21 -12.61
N LYS A 170 -13.74 -11.48 -12.56
CA LYS A 170 -14.31 -12.75 -12.08
C LYS A 170 -13.81 -14.01 -12.78
N GLN A 171 -13.44 -13.91 -14.06
CA GLN A 171 -12.99 -15.04 -14.89
C GLN A 171 -11.46 -15.23 -14.89
N THR A 172 -10.70 -14.32 -14.26
CA THR A 172 -9.24 -14.34 -14.29
C THR A 172 -8.69 -15.08 -13.08
N SER A 173 -7.74 -16.00 -13.31
CA SER A 173 -7.04 -16.68 -12.22
C SER A 173 -6.24 -15.68 -11.37
N MET A 174 -6.43 -15.76 -10.05
CA MET A 174 -5.84 -14.81 -9.10
C MET A 174 -5.35 -15.52 -7.85
N VAL A 175 -4.22 -15.09 -7.30
CA VAL A 175 -3.66 -15.59 -6.05
C VAL A 175 -3.23 -14.46 -5.14
N LEU A 176 -3.45 -14.65 -3.83
CA LEU A 176 -3.04 -13.70 -2.77
C LEU A 176 -1.89 -14.30 -1.95
N LEU A 177 -0.75 -13.61 -1.90
CA LEU A 177 0.47 -14.10 -1.26
C LEU A 177 1.01 -13.11 -0.21
N HIS A 178 0.96 -13.49 1.04
CA HIS A 178 1.62 -12.79 2.15
C HIS A 178 1.94 -13.76 3.31
N GLY A 179 2.63 -13.28 4.35
CA GLY A 179 3.12 -14.15 5.43
C GLY A 179 2.04 -14.87 6.23
N SER A 180 0.83 -14.31 6.32
CA SER A 180 -0.33 -14.88 7.02
C SER A 180 -1.43 -15.35 6.06
N SER A 181 -1.14 -15.50 4.76
CA SER A 181 -2.11 -16.01 3.80
C SER A 181 -2.34 -17.51 4.02
N SER A 182 -3.59 -17.94 4.07
CA SER A 182 -3.99 -19.36 4.03
C SER A 182 -4.00 -19.94 2.62
N MET A 183 -3.79 -19.11 1.59
CA MET A 183 -3.77 -19.57 0.20
C MET A 183 -2.40 -20.12 -0.16
N ASP A 184 -2.39 -21.36 -0.64
CA ASP A 184 -1.22 -21.92 -1.29
C ASP A 184 -0.96 -21.24 -2.64
N TYR A 185 0.31 -21.24 -3.05
CA TYR A 185 0.65 -20.75 -4.37
C TYR A 185 0.00 -21.62 -5.46
N ARG A 186 -0.61 -20.95 -6.42
CA ARG A 186 -1.04 -21.54 -7.69
C ARG A 186 -0.65 -20.61 -8.84
N TYR A 187 -0.29 -21.19 -9.97
CA TYR A 187 0.02 -20.43 -11.17
C TYR A 187 -1.21 -19.61 -11.58
N SER A 188 -1.09 -18.30 -11.55
CA SER A 188 -2.20 -17.37 -11.78
C SER A 188 -1.76 -16.20 -12.62
N GLN A 189 -2.69 -15.68 -13.43
CA GLN A 189 -2.41 -14.55 -14.31
C GLN A 189 -2.28 -13.23 -13.52
N ILE A 190 -3.05 -13.07 -12.43
CA ILE A 190 -2.91 -11.96 -11.49
C ILE A 190 -2.35 -12.50 -10.16
N VAL A 191 -1.27 -11.88 -9.70
CA VAL A 191 -0.67 -12.12 -8.37
C VAL A 191 -0.82 -10.86 -7.54
N ILE A 192 -1.51 -10.97 -6.40
CA ILE A 192 -1.55 -9.89 -5.40
C ILE A 192 -0.66 -10.32 -4.25
N CYS A 193 0.31 -9.48 -3.87
CA CYS A 193 1.25 -9.92 -2.86
C CYS A 193 1.85 -8.75 -2.05
N THR A 194 2.49 -9.08 -0.92
CA THR A 194 3.38 -8.11 -0.29
C THR A 194 4.68 -7.97 -1.09
N THR A 195 5.29 -6.79 -1.07
CA THR A 195 6.54 -6.49 -1.81
C THR A 195 7.66 -7.47 -1.49
N HIS A 196 7.68 -8.04 -0.30
CA HIS A 196 8.62 -9.08 0.10
C HIS A 196 8.46 -10.39 -0.68
N GLN A 197 7.24 -10.78 -1.05
CA GLN A 197 7.00 -12.01 -1.83
C GLN A 197 7.62 -11.94 -3.23
N LEU A 198 7.91 -10.73 -3.74
CA LEU A 198 8.62 -10.54 -5.02
C LEU A 198 9.99 -11.20 -5.05
N LEU A 199 10.64 -11.41 -3.89
CA LEU A 199 11.89 -12.17 -3.78
C LEU A 199 11.79 -13.63 -4.28
N LYS A 200 10.58 -14.17 -4.38
CA LYS A 200 10.33 -15.53 -4.89
C LYS A 200 10.15 -15.59 -6.42
N PHE A 201 10.18 -14.44 -7.12
CA PHE A 201 9.92 -14.34 -8.53
C PHE A 201 11.15 -13.90 -9.33
N LYS A 202 11.26 -14.38 -10.56
CA LYS A 202 12.36 -14.04 -11.50
C LYS A 202 11.80 -13.94 -12.92
N ASN A 203 11.91 -12.76 -13.54
CA ASN A 203 11.40 -12.50 -14.90
C ASN A 203 9.96 -13.03 -15.12
N ALA A 204 9.08 -12.78 -14.13
CA ALA A 204 7.74 -13.37 -14.07
C ALA A 204 6.65 -12.47 -14.65
N PHE A 205 6.78 -11.15 -14.51
CA PHE A 205 5.67 -10.22 -14.72
C PHE A 205 5.91 -9.28 -15.90
N ASP A 206 4.92 -9.17 -16.77
CA ASP A 206 4.87 -8.22 -17.88
C ASP A 206 4.38 -6.84 -17.43
N LEU A 207 3.55 -6.81 -16.39
CA LEU A 207 3.06 -5.62 -15.72
C LEU A 207 3.24 -5.79 -14.22
N LEU A 208 4.07 -4.97 -13.61
CA LEU A 208 4.28 -4.94 -12.15
C LEU A 208 3.79 -3.61 -11.60
N ILE A 209 2.87 -3.67 -10.65
CA ILE A 209 2.25 -2.52 -9.99
C ILE A 209 2.69 -2.53 -8.53
N ILE A 210 3.27 -1.43 -8.06
CA ILE A 210 3.58 -1.24 -6.64
C ILE A 210 2.61 -0.20 -6.08
N ASP A 211 1.66 -0.64 -5.30
CA ASP A 211 0.78 0.27 -4.57
C ASP A 211 1.41 0.70 -3.24
N GLU A 212 1.16 1.92 -2.82
CA GLU A 212 1.81 2.56 -1.67
C GLU A 212 3.35 2.54 -1.76
N ALA A 213 3.91 2.88 -2.92
CA ALA A 213 5.35 2.83 -3.19
C ALA A 213 6.20 3.75 -2.28
N ASP A 214 5.57 4.68 -1.56
CA ASP A 214 6.17 5.57 -0.56
C ASP A 214 6.17 4.99 0.85
N ALA A 215 5.53 3.83 1.09
CA ALA A 215 5.37 3.27 2.43
C ALA A 215 6.55 2.40 2.86
N PHE A 216 6.81 2.39 4.19
CA PHE A 216 7.69 1.40 4.82
C PHE A 216 7.04 -0.01 4.70
N PRO A 217 7.81 -1.08 4.46
CA PRO A 217 9.27 -1.14 4.34
C PRO A 217 9.83 -0.94 2.92
N PHE A 218 9.01 -0.64 1.90
CA PHE A 218 9.48 -0.53 0.51
C PHE A 218 10.31 0.74 0.26
N LYS A 219 9.89 1.87 0.83
CA LYS A 219 10.60 3.15 0.71
C LYS A 219 12.04 3.04 1.19
N GLY A 220 13.00 3.36 0.33
CA GLY A 220 14.43 3.36 0.66
C GLY A 220 15.06 1.97 0.86
N ASN A 221 14.33 0.89 0.66
CA ASN A 221 14.81 -0.47 0.85
C ASN A 221 15.37 -1.04 -0.47
N ARG A 222 16.70 -1.06 -0.59
CA ARG A 222 17.41 -1.55 -1.79
C ARG A 222 17.11 -3.02 -2.08
N LEU A 223 16.92 -3.86 -1.07
CA LEU A 223 16.59 -5.28 -1.25
C LEU A 223 15.23 -5.42 -1.95
N LEU A 224 14.21 -4.69 -1.50
CA LEU A 224 12.88 -4.76 -2.11
C LEU A 224 12.84 -4.10 -3.49
N GLN A 225 13.61 -3.04 -3.73
CA GLN A 225 13.76 -2.45 -5.07
C GLN A 225 14.44 -3.43 -6.03
N THR A 226 15.45 -4.18 -5.56
CA THR A 226 16.07 -5.24 -6.33
C THR A 226 15.10 -6.39 -6.60
N ALA A 227 14.25 -6.76 -5.63
CA ALA A 227 13.21 -7.76 -5.82
C ALA A 227 12.21 -7.36 -6.93
N VAL A 228 11.81 -6.10 -7.00
CA VAL A 228 10.99 -5.54 -8.10
C VAL A 228 11.69 -5.73 -9.44
N THR A 229 12.98 -5.35 -9.53
CA THR A 229 13.75 -5.47 -10.78
C THR A 229 13.89 -6.92 -11.22
N ASN A 230 14.10 -7.85 -10.29
CA ASN A 230 14.26 -9.28 -10.60
C ASN A 230 12.94 -9.95 -11.00
N ALA A 231 11.83 -9.55 -10.36
CA ALA A 231 10.52 -10.16 -10.57
C ALA A 231 9.90 -9.76 -11.93
N ARG A 232 10.19 -8.55 -12.42
CA ARG A 232 9.68 -8.08 -13.72
C ARG A 232 10.48 -8.66 -14.89
N LYS A 233 9.84 -8.89 -16.02
CA LYS A 233 10.52 -9.26 -17.27
C LYS A 233 11.37 -8.11 -17.79
N LYS A 234 12.34 -8.40 -18.65
CA LYS A 234 13.21 -7.38 -19.30
C LYS A 234 12.37 -6.36 -20.09
N ILE A 235 11.35 -6.86 -20.81
CA ILE A 235 10.38 -6.04 -21.55
C ILE A 235 9.06 -6.08 -20.76
N SER A 236 8.86 -5.09 -19.93
CA SER A 236 7.71 -5.02 -18.99
C SER A 236 7.44 -3.57 -18.61
N SER A 237 6.33 -3.31 -17.93
CA SER A 237 6.03 -2.01 -17.35
C SER A 237 6.02 -2.08 -15.83
N LEU A 238 6.54 -1.03 -15.18
CA LEU A 238 6.43 -0.79 -13.74
C LEU A 238 5.52 0.41 -13.50
N LEU A 239 4.45 0.20 -12.74
CA LEU A 239 3.58 1.26 -12.26
C LEU A 239 3.84 1.49 -10.77
N LEU A 240 4.20 2.69 -10.38
CA LEU A 240 4.33 3.10 -8.99
C LEU A 240 3.13 3.97 -8.62
N LEU A 241 2.38 3.59 -7.59
CA LEU A 241 1.22 4.33 -7.10
C LEU A 241 1.55 4.92 -5.73
N THR A 242 1.29 6.20 -5.55
CA THR A 242 1.55 6.88 -4.27
C THR A 242 0.71 8.15 -4.13
N ALA A 243 0.42 8.56 -2.89
CA ALA A 243 -0.12 9.89 -2.60
C ALA A 243 0.98 10.89 -2.19
N THR A 244 2.17 10.39 -1.84
CA THR A 244 3.30 11.19 -1.32
C THR A 244 4.60 10.73 -2.00
N PRO A 245 4.84 11.11 -3.28
CA PRO A 245 6.00 10.64 -4.02
C PRO A 245 7.31 11.07 -3.36
N THR A 246 8.29 10.16 -3.32
CA THR A 246 9.62 10.45 -2.80
C THR A 246 10.41 11.36 -3.74
N SER A 247 11.42 12.05 -3.20
CA SER A 247 12.33 12.88 -4.01
C SER A 247 13.02 12.07 -5.12
N GLU A 248 13.32 10.78 -4.88
CA GLU A 248 13.88 9.88 -5.88
C GLU A 248 12.91 9.64 -7.04
N MET A 249 11.62 9.36 -6.75
CA MET A 249 10.60 9.18 -7.78
C MET A 249 10.43 10.43 -8.62
N LEU A 250 10.35 11.61 -7.98
CA LEU A 250 10.24 12.88 -8.69
C LEU A 250 11.49 13.21 -9.53
N ARG A 251 12.68 12.82 -9.06
CA ARG A 251 13.91 12.92 -9.86
C ARG A 251 13.83 12.06 -11.12
N LYS A 252 13.37 10.81 -11.00
CA LYS A 252 13.18 9.91 -12.16
C LYS A 252 12.16 10.46 -13.16
N VAL A 253 11.10 11.14 -12.68
CA VAL A 253 10.15 11.86 -13.55
C VAL A 253 10.85 13.00 -14.30
N LYS A 254 11.63 13.84 -13.61
CA LYS A 254 12.39 14.93 -14.24
C LYS A 254 13.43 14.43 -15.25
N GLN A 255 13.97 13.24 -15.05
CA GLN A 255 14.91 12.57 -15.97
C GLN A 255 14.21 11.79 -17.09
N HIS A 256 12.88 11.89 -17.25
CA HIS A 256 12.07 11.17 -18.22
C HIS A 256 12.14 9.63 -18.13
N GLN A 257 12.62 9.09 -16.99
CA GLN A 257 12.65 7.65 -16.72
C GLN A 257 11.29 7.12 -16.27
N LEU A 258 10.44 7.99 -15.70
CA LEU A 258 9.07 7.72 -15.32
C LEU A 258 8.15 8.77 -15.95
N LYS A 259 7.06 8.34 -16.59
CA LYS A 259 5.96 9.24 -16.95
C LYS A 259 5.12 9.51 -15.70
N LEU A 260 4.70 10.77 -15.52
CA LEU A 260 3.85 11.16 -14.38
C LEU A 260 2.39 11.25 -14.81
N GLY A 261 1.51 10.55 -14.09
CA GLY A 261 0.09 10.82 -14.00
C GLY A 261 -0.22 11.51 -12.68
N TYR A 262 -1.07 12.53 -12.70
CA TYR A 262 -1.33 13.35 -11.53
C TYR A 262 -2.83 13.51 -11.28
N LEU A 263 -3.29 13.10 -10.09
CA LEU A 263 -4.69 13.18 -9.67
C LEU A 263 -4.80 13.84 -8.29
N PRO A 264 -4.91 15.17 -8.25
CA PRO A 264 -5.00 15.93 -7.00
C PRO A 264 -6.41 15.96 -6.39
N LEU A 265 -7.41 15.36 -7.06
CA LEU A 265 -8.79 15.30 -6.61
C LEU A 265 -9.20 13.89 -6.20
N ARG A 266 -10.09 13.81 -5.21
CA ARG A 266 -10.79 12.58 -4.85
C ARG A 266 -11.80 12.19 -5.93
N PHE A 267 -12.19 10.93 -5.97
CA PHE A 267 -13.12 10.41 -6.99
C PHE A 267 -14.47 11.16 -7.02
N HIS A 268 -14.92 11.69 -5.89
CA HIS A 268 -16.17 12.46 -5.76
C HIS A 268 -15.97 13.98 -5.98
N GLY A 269 -14.79 14.44 -6.43
CA GLY A 269 -14.51 15.84 -6.76
C GLY A 269 -14.19 16.76 -5.57
N HIS A 270 -14.30 16.30 -4.32
CA HIS A 270 -14.00 17.12 -3.15
C HIS A 270 -12.50 17.14 -2.83
N LEU A 271 -12.04 18.23 -2.23
CA LEU A 271 -10.68 18.45 -1.79
C LEU A 271 -10.33 17.62 -0.54
N LEU A 272 -9.04 17.50 -0.23
CA LEU A 272 -8.60 16.90 1.03
C LEU A 272 -8.99 17.80 2.22
N PRO A 273 -9.38 17.23 3.37
CA PRO A 273 -9.60 18.04 4.58
C PRO A 273 -8.28 18.68 5.03
N VAL A 274 -8.33 19.97 5.31
CA VAL A 274 -7.20 20.71 5.90
C VAL A 274 -7.26 20.52 7.41
N PRO A 275 -6.23 19.93 8.05
CA PRO A 275 -6.23 19.71 9.48
C PRO A 275 -6.26 21.01 10.28
N GLN A 276 -7.11 21.05 11.30
CA GLN A 276 -7.04 22.09 12.34
C GLN A 276 -5.90 21.76 13.31
N ILE A 277 -5.03 22.72 13.57
CA ILE A 277 -3.95 22.56 14.53
C ILE A 277 -4.39 23.05 15.91
N ILE A 278 -4.18 22.21 16.92
CA ILE A 278 -4.41 22.56 18.32
C ILE A 278 -3.10 22.43 19.09
N LEU A 279 -2.62 23.54 19.64
CA LEU A 279 -1.41 23.53 20.48
C LEU A 279 -1.74 23.05 21.88
N LEU A 280 -1.04 22.01 22.33
CA LEU A 280 -1.18 21.36 23.63
C LEU A 280 0.20 21.06 24.22
N PRO A 281 0.94 22.05 24.74
CA PRO A 281 2.33 21.85 25.21
C PRO A 281 2.48 20.77 26.28
N SER A 282 1.45 20.58 27.09
CA SER A 282 1.48 19.64 28.25
C SER A 282 0.62 18.41 28.05
N TRP A 283 0.28 18.03 26.81
CA TRP A 283 -0.67 16.93 26.58
C TRP A 283 -0.26 15.60 27.23
N LYS A 284 1.03 15.25 27.28
CA LYS A 284 1.52 14.03 27.95
C LYS A 284 1.21 14.02 29.44
N LYS A 285 1.49 15.14 30.13
CA LYS A 285 1.20 15.30 31.57
C LYS A 285 -0.31 15.27 31.86
N GLN A 286 -1.10 15.90 30.98
CA GLN A 286 -2.55 15.89 31.10
C GLN A 286 -3.09 14.47 30.94
N LEU A 287 -2.63 13.74 29.92
CA LEU A 287 -3.05 12.37 29.65
C LEU A 287 -2.65 11.41 30.79
N GLN A 288 -1.46 11.55 31.39
CA GLN A 288 -1.06 10.79 32.57
C GLN A 288 -2.01 10.99 33.76
N ARG A 289 -2.60 12.17 33.87
CA ARG A 289 -3.63 12.50 34.86
C ARG A 289 -5.05 12.15 34.40
N GLN A 290 -5.18 11.39 33.29
CA GLN A 290 -6.45 11.01 32.68
C GLN A 290 -7.33 12.21 32.31
N LYS A 291 -6.70 13.36 32.01
CA LYS A 291 -7.39 14.59 31.60
C LYS A 291 -7.08 14.90 30.15
N LEU A 292 -8.09 15.41 29.45
CA LEU A 292 -7.95 15.96 28.10
C LEU A 292 -8.31 17.45 28.13
N ALA A 293 -7.65 18.22 27.30
CA ALA A 293 -7.94 19.64 27.19
C ALA A 293 -9.33 19.90 26.57
N GLN A 294 -10.02 20.94 27.03
CA GLN A 294 -11.38 21.27 26.58
C GLN A 294 -11.47 21.51 25.06
N ASN A 295 -10.42 22.07 24.45
CA ASN A 295 -10.35 22.27 23.01
C ASN A 295 -10.25 20.96 22.20
N ILE A 296 -9.95 19.82 22.83
CA ILE A 296 -10.05 18.46 22.26
C ILE A 296 -11.40 17.84 22.60
N ILE A 297 -11.87 17.99 23.83
CA ILE A 297 -13.12 17.38 24.30
C ILE A 297 -14.32 17.90 23.50
N ARG A 298 -14.43 19.21 23.30
CA ARG A 298 -15.57 19.83 22.60
C ARG A 298 -15.80 19.27 21.18
N PRO A 299 -14.80 19.21 20.30
CA PRO A 299 -14.98 18.60 18.99
C PRO A 299 -15.33 17.12 19.07
N LEU A 300 -14.70 16.35 19.98
CA LEU A 300 -15.01 14.94 20.17
C LEU A 300 -16.46 14.71 20.59
N GLN A 301 -16.97 15.48 21.57
CA GLN A 301 -18.36 15.40 22.00
C GLN A 301 -19.33 15.75 20.86
N LYS A 302 -19.05 16.81 20.09
CA LYS A 302 -19.82 17.18 18.91
C LYS A 302 -19.89 16.02 17.91
N TRP A 303 -18.76 15.34 17.65
CA TRP A 303 -18.71 14.22 16.71
C TRP A 303 -19.45 12.99 17.24
N LEU A 304 -19.31 12.69 18.54
CA LEU A 304 -20.00 11.58 19.20
C LEU A 304 -21.52 11.78 19.20
N GLN A 305 -21.99 12.98 19.54
CA GLN A 305 -23.43 13.32 19.54
C GLN A 305 -24.03 13.26 18.13
N ALA A 306 -23.24 13.62 17.11
CA ALA A 306 -23.66 13.53 15.71
C ALA A 306 -23.61 12.10 15.14
N GLY A 307 -23.20 11.10 15.94
CA GLY A 307 -23.09 9.70 15.51
C GLY A 307 -21.91 9.42 14.55
N TRP A 308 -20.95 10.36 14.42
CA TRP A 308 -19.85 10.18 13.45
C TRP A 308 -18.76 9.26 13.98
N PRO A 309 -18.28 8.29 13.15
CA PRO A 309 -17.13 7.49 13.51
C PRO A 309 -15.87 8.35 13.69
N ILE A 310 -15.09 8.01 14.72
CA ILE A 310 -13.90 8.77 15.13
C ILE A 310 -12.70 7.85 15.20
N LEU A 311 -11.62 8.21 14.49
CA LEU A 311 -10.33 7.53 14.58
C LEU A 311 -9.33 8.43 15.30
N VAL A 312 -8.84 7.95 16.45
CA VAL A 312 -7.86 8.67 17.27
C VAL A 312 -6.49 8.00 17.09
N PHE A 313 -5.51 8.76 16.62
CA PHE A 313 -4.14 8.30 16.49
C PHE A 313 -3.30 8.73 17.69
N ALA A 314 -2.56 7.77 18.24
CA ALA A 314 -1.58 7.98 19.30
C ALA A 314 -0.16 7.61 18.81
N PRO A 315 0.90 8.27 19.30
CA PRO A 315 2.26 8.01 18.85
C PRO A 315 2.85 6.70 19.37
N GLN A 316 2.31 6.12 20.45
CA GLN A 316 2.84 4.94 21.12
C GLN A 316 1.72 4.03 21.64
N ILE A 317 1.97 2.73 21.64
CA ILE A 317 1.01 1.71 22.12
C ILE A 317 0.68 1.94 23.60
N SER A 318 1.68 2.30 24.42
CA SER A 318 1.49 2.57 25.86
C SER A 318 0.50 3.68 26.18
N LEU A 319 0.19 4.56 25.22
CA LEU A 319 -0.77 5.65 25.40
C LEU A 319 -2.22 5.26 25.05
N LEU A 320 -2.43 4.10 24.41
CA LEU A 320 -3.77 3.70 23.94
C LEU A 320 -4.73 3.51 25.12
N GLU A 321 -4.31 2.81 26.17
CA GLU A 321 -5.16 2.57 27.33
C GLU A 321 -5.38 3.84 28.18
N LEU A 322 -4.39 4.74 28.26
CA LEU A 322 -4.57 6.03 28.92
C LEU A 322 -5.60 6.91 28.18
N LEU A 323 -5.52 6.94 26.84
CA LEU A 323 -6.52 7.64 26.01
C LEU A 323 -7.90 7.00 26.15
N LYS A 324 -7.98 5.67 26.13
CA LYS A 324 -9.23 4.94 26.33
C LYS A 324 -9.87 5.30 27.67
N THR A 325 -9.11 5.27 28.76
CA THR A 325 -9.59 5.65 30.10
C THR A 325 -10.07 7.10 30.13
N SER A 326 -9.29 8.03 29.53
CA SER A 326 -9.66 9.45 29.47
C SER A 326 -10.93 9.71 28.64
N LEU A 327 -11.23 8.87 27.66
CA LEU A 327 -12.38 9.04 26.77
C LEU A 327 -13.63 8.28 27.22
N LYS A 328 -13.50 7.29 28.12
CA LYS A 328 -14.63 6.52 28.67
C LYS A 328 -15.73 7.37 29.29
N GLN A 329 -15.38 8.52 29.86
CA GLN A 329 -16.37 9.45 30.46
C GLN A 329 -17.27 10.12 29.41
N PHE A 330 -16.94 10.06 28.11
CA PHE A 330 -17.70 10.71 27.03
C PHE A 330 -18.46 9.71 26.15
N THR A 331 -18.20 8.41 26.29
CA THR A 331 -18.83 7.35 25.50
C THR A 331 -18.89 6.04 26.28
N THR A 332 -19.77 5.13 25.89
CA THR A 332 -19.89 3.80 26.52
C THR A 332 -18.76 2.87 26.07
N ASN A 333 -18.42 1.88 26.90
CA ASN A 333 -17.37 0.89 26.57
C ASN A 333 -17.65 0.09 25.29
N GLN A 334 -18.92 -0.10 24.94
CA GLN A 334 -19.33 -0.83 23.73
C GLN A 334 -18.94 -0.10 22.44
N HIS A 335 -18.82 1.23 22.50
CA HIS A 335 -18.52 2.06 21.32
C HIS A 335 -17.08 2.56 21.28
N LEU A 336 -16.22 2.13 22.22
CA LEU A 336 -14.82 2.58 22.33
C LEU A 336 -13.86 1.39 22.41
N THR A 337 -12.96 1.27 21.45
CA THR A 337 -11.94 0.20 21.42
C THR A 337 -10.55 0.73 21.04
N THR A 338 -9.53 -0.10 21.33
CA THR A 338 -8.13 0.18 20.94
C THR A 338 -7.64 -0.89 19.98
N VAL A 339 -6.77 -0.51 19.02
CA VAL A 339 -6.14 -1.43 18.06
C VAL A 339 -4.68 -1.07 17.83
N PHE A 340 -3.81 -2.08 17.84
CA PHE A 340 -2.37 -1.96 17.53
C PHE A 340 -1.88 -3.15 16.71
N ALA A 341 -0.61 -3.13 16.29
CA ALA A 341 -0.07 -4.10 15.32
C ALA A 341 -0.16 -5.55 15.78
N ALA A 342 0.14 -5.82 17.05
CA ALA A 342 0.13 -7.16 17.65
C ALA A 342 -1.20 -7.52 18.35
N ASP A 343 -2.27 -6.74 18.12
CA ASP A 343 -3.58 -7.03 18.70
C ASP A 343 -4.20 -8.29 18.04
N PRO A 344 -4.47 -9.37 18.81
CA PRO A 344 -5.01 -10.61 18.26
C PRO A 344 -6.42 -10.43 17.68
N HIS A 345 -7.21 -9.48 18.20
CA HIS A 345 -8.56 -9.18 17.74
C HIS A 345 -8.62 -7.99 16.74
N ARG A 346 -7.49 -7.64 16.14
CA ARG A 346 -7.38 -6.49 15.24
C ARG A 346 -8.39 -6.50 14.10
N ILE A 347 -8.55 -7.62 13.43
CA ILE A 347 -9.44 -7.75 12.26
C ILE A 347 -10.89 -7.53 12.68
N GLU A 348 -11.30 -8.16 13.77
CA GLU A 348 -12.65 -8.05 14.35
C GLU A 348 -12.97 -6.60 14.75
N LYS A 349 -12.10 -5.95 15.52
CA LYS A 349 -12.28 -4.57 15.97
C LYS A 349 -12.32 -3.56 14.81
N VAL A 350 -11.53 -3.78 13.78
CA VAL A 350 -11.58 -2.98 12.55
C VAL A 350 -12.91 -3.20 11.82
N GLN A 351 -13.42 -4.42 11.81
CA GLN A 351 -14.70 -4.75 11.19
C GLN A 351 -15.87 -4.10 11.98
N GLN A 352 -15.85 -4.14 13.30
CA GLN A 352 -16.82 -3.45 14.16
C GLN A 352 -16.90 -1.95 13.85
N MET A 353 -15.75 -1.29 13.61
CA MET A 353 -15.71 0.12 13.21
C MET A 353 -16.30 0.36 11.81
N ARG A 354 -16.12 -0.60 10.88
CA ARG A 354 -16.71 -0.53 9.53
C ARG A 354 -18.23 -0.67 9.54
N GLU A 355 -18.74 -1.51 10.42
CA GLU A 355 -20.16 -1.81 10.61
C GLU A 355 -20.86 -0.78 11.53
N GLU A 356 -20.14 0.27 11.91
CA GLU A 356 -20.62 1.34 12.78
C GLU A 356 -21.07 0.84 14.20
N SER A 357 -20.74 -0.41 14.57
CA SER A 357 -20.96 -0.95 15.93
C SER A 357 -19.93 -0.43 16.94
N CYS A 358 -18.80 0.10 16.49
CA CYS A 358 -17.83 0.84 17.27
C CYS A 358 -17.72 2.26 16.69
N GLN A 359 -17.96 3.27 17.51
CA GLN A 359 -17.96 4.66 17.07
C GLN A 359 -16.59 5.32 17.22
N LEU A 360 -15.79 4.91 18.22
CA LEU A 360 -14.49 5.51 18.51
C LEU A 360 -13.40 4.43 18.60
N LEU A 361 -12.42 4.51 17.70
CA LEU A 361 -11.27 3.60 17.63
C LEU A 361 -9.99 4.37 17.89
N ILE A 362 -9.22 3.94 18.90
CA ILE A 362 -7.91 4.50 19.23
C ILE A 362 -6.84 3.58 18.68
N THR A 363 -5.87 4.14 17.97
CA THR A 363 -4.84 3.34 17.29
C THR A 363 -3.49 4.06 17.21
N THR A 364 -2.49 3.36 16.71
CA THR A 364 -1.21 3.94 16.28
C THR A 364 -1.21 4.12 14.75
N THR A 365 -0.06 4.44 14.16
CA THR A 365 0.11 4.56 12.70
C THR A 365 -0.27 3.30 11.90
N ILE A 366 -0.62 2.21 12.58
CA ILE A 366 -1.02 0.95 11.91
C ILE A 366 -2.23 1.12 11.00
N LEU A 367 -3.18 2.00 11.36
CA LEU A 367 -4.38 2.28 10.58
C LEU A 367 -4.27 3.55 9.71
N GLU A 368 -3.06 4.10 9.52
CA GLU A 368 -2.86 5.21 8.57
C GLU A 368 -3.14 4.81 7.12
N ARG A 369 -3.08 3.49 6.80
CA ARG A 369 -3.25 2.91 5.46
C ARG A 369 -4.01 1.57 5.54
N GLY A 370 -4.44 1.03 4.39
CA GLY A 370 -4.97 -0.33 4.26
C GLY A 370 -6.36 -0.56 4.84
N VAL A 371 -7.10 0.47 5.24
CA VAL A 371 -8.48 0.35 5.74
C VAL A 371 -9.29 1.55 5.32
N THR A 372 -10.54 1.36 4.95
CA THR A 372 -11.48 2.45 4.64
C THR A 372 -12.63 2.42 5.64
N PHE A 373 -12.87 3.55 6.29
CA PHE A 373 -14.03 3.78 7.14
C PHE A 373 -14.91 4.87 6.52
N PRO A 374 -16.23 4.66 6.39
CA PRO A 374 -17.13 5.69 5.91
C PRO A 374 -17.30 6.81 6.94
N LYS A 375 -17.63 8.02 6.49
CA LYS A 375 -18.05 9.17 7.31
C LYS A 375 -17.09 9.60 8.44
N LEU A 376 -15.82 9.24 8.37
CA LEU A 376 -14.82 9.33 9.42
C LEU A 376 -14.39 10.77 9.75
N ASN A 377 -14.26 11.07 11.05
CA ASN A 377 -13.46 12.17 11.61
C ASN A 377 -12.16 11.65 12.22
N VAL A 378 -11.13 12.48 12.24
CA VAL A 378 -9.79 12.08 12.66
C VAL A 378 -9.22 13.04 13.69
N LEU A 379 -8.67 12.47 14.77
CA LEU A 379 -7.89 13.18 15.77
C LEU A 379 -6.50 12.55 15.86
N VAL A 380 -5.44 13.33 15.81
CA VAL A 380 -4.06 12.91 16.08
C VAL A 380 -3.58 13.59 17.34
N ILE A 381 -3.22 12.80 18.37
CA ILE A 381 -2.63 13.28 19.61
C ILE A 381 -1.11 13.16 19.51
N GLY A 382 -0.38 14.23 19.82
CA GLY A 382 1.07 14.29 19.70
C GLY A 382 1.52 14.26 18.23
N ALA A 383 0.85 14.99 17.36
CA ALA A 383 1.13 15.01 15.91
C ALA A 383 2.55 15.51 15.56
N ASP A 384 3.27 16.08 16.51
CA ASP A 384 4.68 16.47 16.43
C ASP A 384 5.67 15.37 16.82
N GLU A 385 5.19 14.20 17.29
CA GLU A 385 6.05 13.08 17.63
C GLU A 385 6.70 12.46 16.37
N PRO A 386 7.95 11.94 16.48
CA PRO A 386 8.74 11.49 15.31
C PRO A 386 8.07 10.40 14.47
N VAL A 387 7.19 9.57 15.06
CA VAL A 387 6.46 8.52 14.35
C VAL A 387 5.50 9.09 13.29
N PHE A 388 5.01 10.31 13.48
CA PHE A 388 4.16 11.01 12.53
C PHE A 388 5.02 11.78 11.52
N THR A 389 5.47 11.08 10.49
CA THR A 389 6.18 11.70 9.36
C THR A 389 5.24 12.57 8.53
N GLU A 390 5.80 13.39 7.63
CA GLU A 390 5.01 14.16 6.66
C GLU A 390 4.02 13.28 5.90
N GLU A 391 4.50 12.12 5.39
CA GLU A 391 3.69 11.19 4.62
C GLU A 391 2.57 10.58 5.47
N ALA A 392 2.88 10.18 6.72
CA ALA A 392 1.89 9.63 7.65
C ALA A 392 0.77 10.65 7.92
N LEU A 393 1.10 11.90 8.21
CA LEU A 393 0.13 12.96 8.48
C LEU A 393 -0.77 13.27 7.27
N VAL A 394 -0.21 13.29 6.05
CA VAL A 394 -1.00 13.47 4.81
C VAL A 394 -1.95 12.29 4.59
N GLN A 395 -1.48 11.07 4.82
CA GLN A 395 -2.31 9.84 4.70
C GLN A 395 -3.42 9.80 5.75
N ILE A 396 -3.10 10.14 7.01
CA ILE A 396 -4.06 10.21 8.12
C ILE A 396 -5.12 11.28 7.85
N ALA A 397 -4.74 12.48 7.45
CA ALA A 397 -5.70 13.53 7.06
C ALA A 397 -6.61 13.06 5.93
N GLY A 398 -6.03 12.39 4.95
CA GLY A 398 -6.77 11.82 3.83
C GLY A 398 -7.75 10.70 4.18
N ARG A 399 -7.79 10.21 5.43
CA ARG A 399 -8.78 9.24 5.91
C ARG A 399 -10.18 9.84 6.05
N ALA A 400 -10.26 11.09 6.50
CA ALA A 400 -11.54 11.76 6.67
C ALA A 400 -12.19 12.13 5.33
N GLY A 401 -13.51 12.07 5.25
CA GLY A 401 -14.28 12.46 4.06
C GLY A 401 -14.07 11.57 2.82
N ARG A 402 -13.86 10.27 2.95
CA ARG A 402 -13.71 9.34 1.82
C ARG A 402 -15.03 8.89 1.20
N SER A 403 -16.10 8.97 1.93
CA SER A 403 -17.43 8.56 1.46
C SER A 403 -18.09 9.67 0.64
N SER A 404 -18.75 9.33 -0.48
CA SER A 404 -19.58 10.25 -1.23
C SER A 404 -20.79 10.74 -0.42
N GLN A 405 -21.27 9.94 0.54
CA GLN A 405 -22.36 10.33 1.45
C GLN A 405 -21.93 11.41 2.45
N ARG A 406 -20.63 11.47 2.79
CA ARG A 406 -20.03 12.51 3.64
C ARG A 406 -18.62 12.82 3.11
N PRO A 407 -18.51 13.62 2.05
CA PRO A 407 -17.24 13.93 1.41
C PRO A 407 -16.36 14.89 2.23
N VAL A 408 -16.92 15.52 3.26
CA VAL A 408 -16.22 16.44 4.17
C VAL A 408 -16.18 15.81 5.56
N GLY A 409 -14.98 15.47 6.02
CA GLY A 409 -14.70 15.03 7.39
C GLY A 409 -13.77 16.02 8.08
N GLU A 410 -13.86 16.13 9.40
CA GLU A 410 -13.02 17.01 10.20
C GLU A 410 -11.74 16.28 10.63
N VAL A 411 -10.61 16.99 10.63
CA VAL A 411 -9.30 16.48 11.05
C VAL A 411 -8.68 17.46 12.04
N ILE A 412 -8.22 16.93 13.17
CA ILE A 412 -7.52 17.71 14.20
C ILE A 412 -6.15 17.10 14.44
N PHE A 413 -5.12 17.93 14.38
CA PHE A 413 -3.75 17.60 14.79
C PHE A 413 -3.42 18.36 16.08
N ALA A 414 -3.42 17.62 17.20
CA ALA A 414 -3.01 18.14 18.50
C ALA A 414 -1.51 17.89 18.70
N CYS A 415 -0.74 18.92 18.98
CA CYS A 415 0.72 18.88 19.06
C CYS A 415 1.26 19.79 20.16
N SER A 416 2.46 19.49 20.67
CA SER A 416 3.16 20.37 21.59
C SER A 416 3.70 21.61 20.88
N MET A 417 4.18 21.42 19.65
CA MET A 417 4.75 22.50 18.82
C MET A 417 4.59 22.19 17.33
N LEU A 418 4.69 23.22 16.50
CA LEU A 418 4.76 23.07 15.05
C LEU A 418 6.17 22.64 14.64
N ASN A 419 6.34 21.38 14.25
CA ASN A 419 7.60 20.88 13.72
C ASN A 419 7.63 20.88 12.18
N ARG A 420 8.77 20.48 11.61
CA ARG A 420 8.97 20.45 10.14
C ARG A 420 8.03 19.47 9.43
N ASN A 421 7.75 18.31 10.02
CA ASN A 421 6.87 17.30 9.41
C ASN A 421 5.42 17.82 9.31
N LEU A 422 4.90 18.39 10.40
CA LEU A 422 3.57 19.04 10.42
C LEU A 422 3.46 20.14 9.37
N SER A 423 4.44 21.06 9.37
CA SER A 423 4.45 22.20 8.43
C SER A 423 4.52 21.76 6.97
N ARG A 424 5.26 20.68 6.67
CA ARG A 424 5.35 20.10 5.31
C ARG A 424 4.06 19.41 4.94
N ALA A 425 3.47 18.60 5.83
CA ALA A 425 2.20 17.93 5.59
C ALA A 425 1.07 18.93 5.28
N LEU A 426 0.97 20.02 6.06
CA LEU A 426 -0.01 21.06 5.81
C LEU A 426 0.21 21.77 4.47
N ARG A 427 1.48 22.08 4.13
CA ARG A 427 1.80 22.67 2.82
C ARG A 427 1.46 21.76 1.67
N GLN A 428 1.75 20.45 1.80
CA GLN A 428 1.42 19.47 0.78
C GLN A 428 -0.09 19.33 0.59
N ILE A 429 -0.88 19.25 1.67
CA ILE A 429 -2.35 19.21 1.59
C ILE A 429 -2.90 20.47 0.91
N LYS A 430 -2.42 21.66 1.30
CA LYS A 430 -2.83 22.92 0.68
C LYS A 430 -2.45 23.00 -0.80
N PHE A 431 -1.26 22.54 -1.16
CA PHE A 431 -0.81 22.48 -2.55
C PHE A 431 -1.69 21.55 -3.38
N LEU A 432 -1.96 20.34 -2.89
CA LEU A 432 -2.85 19.39 -3.57
C LEU A 432 -4.27 19.94 -3.74
N ASN A 433 -4.79 20.60 -2.72
CA ASN A 433 -6.09 21.27 -2.78
C ASN A 433 -6.13 22.41 -3.79
N HIS A 434 -5.09 23.22 -3.86
CA HIS A 434 -4.98 24.30 -4.85
C HIS A 434 -4.99 23.75 -6.29
N GLU A 435 -4.21 22.71 -6.54
CA GLU A 435 -4.18 22.03 -7.84
C GLU A 435 -5.53 21.35 -8.18
N GLY A 436 -6.16 20.73 -7.17
CA GLY A 436 -7.49 20.14 -7.32
C GLY A 436 -8.58 21.17 -7.65
N ALA A 437 -8.54 22.33 -7.00
CA ALA A 437 -9.48 23.42 -7.26
C ALA A 437 -9.36 23.98 -8.69
N LYS A 438 -8.13 24.12 -9.22
CA LYS A 438 -7.92 24.52 -10.61
C LYS A 438 -8.58 23.56 -11.60
N LEU A 439 -8.49 22.26 -11.34
CA LEU A 439 -9.09 21.23 -12.22
C LEU A 439 -10.62 21.25 -12.14
N ASN A 440 -11.20 21.46 -10.96
CA ASN A 440 -12.64 21.60 -10.80
C ASN A 440 -13.18 22.82 -11.58
N ASN A 441 -12.53 23.96 -11.49
CA ASN A 441 -12.92 25.18 -12.18
C ASN A 441 -12.83 25.00 -13.72
N ASN A 442 -11.78 24.34 -14.22
CA ASN A 442 -11.61 24.03 -15.63
C ASN A 442 -12.63 23.00 -16.15
N ALA A 443 -13.11 22.11 -15.30
CA ALA A 443 -14.17 21.15 -15.65
C ALA A 443 -15.56 21.83 -15.74
N LEU A 444 -15.83 22.79 -14.84
CA LEU A 444 -17.07 23.57 -14.82
C LEU A 444 -17.14 24.56 -16.01
N SER A 445 -16.02 25.12 -16.44
CA SER A 445 -15.97 26.04 -17.60
C SER A 445 -16.14 25.35 -18.97
N LYS A 446 -16.10 24.00 -19.01
CA LYS A 446 -16.30 23.20 -20.24
C LYS A 446 -17.70 22.59 -20.36
N VAL A 447 -18.62 22.86 -19.45
CA VAL A 447 -20.04 22.51 -19.62
C VAL A 447 -20.63 23.55 -20.58
N PRO A 448 -21.12 23.19 -21.79
CA PRO A 448 -21.84 24.11 -22.63
C PRO A 448 -23.06 24.58 -21.85
N THR A 449 -23.22 25.86 -21.66
CA THR A 449 -24.53 26.42 -21.28
C THR A 449 -25.51 26.01 -22.36
N SER A 450 -26.39 25.09 -22.02
CA SER A 450 -27.56 24.81 -22.88
C SER A 450 -28.38 26.10 -22.91
N ASP A 451 -28.22 26.85 -23.98
CA ASP A 451 -29.12 27.94 -24.30
C ASP A 451 -30.56 27.40 -24.36
N THR A 452 -31.33 27.75 -23.37
CA THR A 452 -32.77 27.74 -23.42
C THR A 452 -33.19 28.79 -24.44
N LYS A 453 -33.69 28.34 -25.59
CA LYS A 453 -34.67 29.06 -26.41
C LYS A 453 -35.96 28.31 -26.43
#